data_35c4a7154a60524095cf463976c056c9
#
_entry.id   35c4a7154a60524095cf463976c056c9
#
_cell.length_a   1.000
_cell.length_b   1.000
_cell.length_c   1.000
_cell.angle_alpha   90.00
_cell.angle_beta   90.00
_cell.angle_gamma   90.00
#
_symmetry.space_group_name_H-M   'P 1'
#
loop_
_entity.id
_entity.type
_entity.pdbx_description
1 polymer ?
#
loop_
_entity_poly.entity_id
_entity_poly.type
_entity_poly.pdbx_seq_one_letter_code
_entity_poly.pdbx_strand_id
1 'polypeptide(L)'
;MSKIKIYISGPIAHYELEERMETFDHAARYLSLKGFEPVNPFDNGVSQEAHWREHMRADLRLLLECDAIYMLDGWELSKGAKLELDVASSCGITVLFQNLNDLSLFDNERD
;
A
#
# COMPACT_ATOMS: atom_id res chain seq x y z
N MET A 1 -21.70 4.22 5.20
CA MET A 1 -20.87 4.57 4.02
C MET A 1 -19.53 3.88 4.07
N SER A 2 -19.06 3.46 2.93
CA SER A 2 -17.78 2.76 2.83
C SER A 2 -16.65 3.74 3.05
N LYS A 3 -15.61 3.29 3.77
CA LYS A 3 -14.38 4.05 3.89
C LYS A 3 -13.59 3.95 2.59
N ILE A 4 -12.76 4.95 2.33
CA ILE A 4 -11.81 4.89 1.23
C ILE A 4 -10.75 3.84 1.57
N LYS A 5 -10.56 2.87 0.69
CA LYS A 5 -9.56 1.81 0.86
C LYS A 5 -8.23 2.24 0.27
N ILE A 6 -7.18 2.13 1.07
CA ILE A 6 -5.83 2.54 0.65
C ILE A 6 -4.87 1.36 0.81
N TYR A 7 -4.32 0.91 -0.31
CA TYR A 7 -3.31 -0.13 -0.34
C TYR A 7 -1.94 0.44 0.04
N ILE A 8 -1.23 -0.22 0.95
CA ILE A 8 0.10 0.22 1.39
C ILE A 8 1.16 -0.50 0.56
N SER A 9 2.04 0.25 -0.10
CA SER A 9 3.09 -0.29 -0.95
C SER A 9 4.46 0.24 -0.53
N GLY A 10 5.45 -0.64 -0.51
CA GLY A 10 6.81 -0.26 -0.14
C GLY A 10 7.75 -1.45 -0.17
N PRO A 11 9.05 -1.21 0.11
CA PRO A 11 10.03 -2.28 0.05
C PRO A 11 9.82 -3.33 1.14
N ILE A 12 9.89 -4.60 0.77
CA ILE A 12 9.80 -5.74 1.67
C ILE A 12 10.99 -6.67 1.46
N ALA A 13 11.22 -7.11 0.22
CA ALA A 13 12.30 -8.03 -0.10
C ALA A 13 13.67 -7.42 0.18
N HIS A 14 14.60 -8.22 0.69
CA HIS A 14 15.99 -7.84 1.00
C HIS A 14 16.13 -6.92 2.22
N TYR A 15 15.05 -6.71 2.98
CA TYR A 15 15.07 -5.98 4.24
C TYR A 15 14.73 -6.94 5.38
N GLU A 16 15.01 -6.52 6.61
CA GLU A 16 14.63 -7.32 7.76
C GLU A 16 13.11 -7.35 7.89
N LEU A 17 12.55 -8.56 7.97
CA LEU A 17 11.11 -8.77 7.91
C LEU A 17 10.35 -8.06 9.03
N GLU A 18 10.81 -8.22 10.29
CA GLU A 18 10.12 -7.62 11.43
C GLU A 18 10.07 -6.10 11.34
N GLU A 19 11.17 -5.50 10.91
CA GLU A 19 11.23 -4.06 10.72
C GLU A 19 10.22 -3.61 9.66
N ARG A 20 10.13 -4.36 8.55
CA ARG A 20 9.17 -4.02 7.50
C ARG A 20 7.73 -4.18 7.97
N MET A 21 7.45 -5.24 8.72
CA MET A 21 6.12 -5.44 9.30
C MET A 21 5.73 -4.28 10.20
N GLU A 22 6.65 -3.80 11.04
CA GLU A 22 6.40 -2.65 11.90
C GLU A 22 6.15 -1.38 11.10
N THR A 23 6.94 -1.16 10.05
CA THR A 23 6.79 0.01 9.18
C THR A 23 5.41 0.02 8.50
N PHE A 24 4.98 -1.14 8.00
CA PHE A 24 3.67 -1.26 7.35
C PHE A 24 2.53 -1.12 8.36
N ASP A 25 2.68 -1.71 9.55
CA ASP A 25 1.69 -1.56 10.63
C ASP A 25 1.56 -0.12 11.08
N HIS A 26 2.68 0.59 11.19
CA HIS A 26 2.66 2.01 11.55
C HIS A 26 1.89 2.82 10.52
N ALA A 27 2.14 2.58 9.23
CA ALA A 27 1.42 3.24 8.15
C ALA A 27 -0.07 2.90 8.20
N ALA A 28 -0.41 1.63 8.45
CA ALA A 28 -1.81 1.20 8.53
C ALA A 28 -2.55 1.92 9.67
N ARG A 29 -1.91 2.02 10.83
CA ARG A 29 -2.50 2.74 11.96
C ARG A 29 -2.67 4.22 11.67
N TYR A 30 -1.69 4.83 11.01
CA TYR A 30 -1.77 6.24 10.62
C TYR A 30 -2.97 6.47 9.70
N LEU A 31 -3.11 5.64 8.66
CA LEU A 31 -4.23 5.75 7.72
C LEU A 31 -5.57 5.53 8.43
N SER A 32 -5.63 4.54 9.32
CA SER A 32 -6.84 4.24 10.08
C SER A 32 -7.26 5.42 10.96
N LEU A 33 -6.30 6.06 11.62
CA LEU A 33 -6.57 7.24 12.45
C LEU A 33 -7.08 8.43 11.65
N LYS A 34 -6.73 8.48 10.35
CA LYS A 34 -7.22 9.52 9.45
C LYS A 34 -8.58 9.19 8.84
N GLY A 35 -9.15 8.05 9.19
CA GLY A 35 -10.49 7.67 8.74
C GLY A 35 -10.52 6.80 7.48
N PHE A 36 -9.37 6.30 7.03
CA PHE A 36 -9.28 5.42 5.87
C PHE A 36 -9.26 3.96 6.28
N GLU A 37 -9.51 3.08 5.33
CA GLU A 37 -9.38 1.63 5.54
C GLU A 37 -8.05 1.18 4.92
N PRO A 38 -7.03 0.89 5.75
CA PRO A 38 -5.74 0.45 5.21
C PRO A 38 -5.82 -1.00 4.73
N VAL A 39 -5.15 -1.29 3.63
CA VAL A 39 -4.99 -2.64 3.11
C VAL A 39 -3.50 -2.95 3.13
N ASN A 40 -3.11 -3.83 4.05
CA ASN A 40 -1.71 -4.16 4.32
C ASN A 40 -1.34 -5.45 3.59
N PRO A 41 -0.36 -5.44 2.68
CA PRO A 41 0.01 -6.65 1.91
C PRO A 41 0.54 -7.79 2.79
N PHE A 42 0.96 -7.51 4.02
CA PHE A 42 1.33 -8.60 4.93
C PHE A 42 0.12 -9.46 5.29
N ASP A 43 -1.09 -8.96 5.07
CA ASP A 43 -2.34 -9.70 5.30
C ASP A 43 -2.91 -10.26 3.99
N ASN A 44 -2.06 -10.60 3.02
CA ASN A 44 -2.50 -11.06 1.71
C ASN A 44 -2.93 -12.53 1.67
N GLY A 45 -2.82 -13.26 2.78
CA GLY A 45 -3.23 -14.66 2.88
C GLY A 45 -2.22 -15.65 2.32
N VAL A 46 -1.07 -15.20 1.84
CA VAL A 46 -0.02 -16.04 1.28
C VAL A 46 1.05 -16.31 2.34
N SER A 47 1.56 -17.56 2.38
CA SER A 47 2.63 -17.92 3.29
C SER A 47 3.86 -17.03 3.06
N GLN A 48 4.50 -16.60 4.15
CA GLN A 48 5.73 -15.79 4.05
C GLN A 48 6.81 -16.46 3.21
N GLU A 49 6.82 -17.78 3.17
CA GLU A 49 7.82 -18.56 2.45
C GLU A 49 7.45 -18.79 1.00
N ALA A 50 6.30 -18.30 0.55
CA ALA A 50 5.85 -18.46 -0.82
C ALA A 50 6.74 -17.69 -1.79
N HIS A 51 6.72 -18.10 -3.02
CA HIS A 51 7.48 -17.45 -4.08
C HIS A 51 7.03 -16.01 -4.27
N TRP A 52 7.98 -15.13 -4.64
CA TRP A 52 7.71 -13.71 -4.85
C TRP A 52 6.51 -13.47 -5.78
N ARG A 53 6.40 -14.24 -6.87
CA ARG A 53 5.29 -14.06 -7.81
C ARG A 53 3.92 -14.39 -7.21
N GLU A 54 3.87 -15.30 -6.23
CA GLU A 54 2.60 -15.61 -5.54
C GLU A 54 2.18 -14.45 -4.67
N HIS A 55 3.15 -13.83 -3.98
CA HIS A 55 2.89 -12.62 -3.21
C HIS A 55 2.40 -11.49 -4.12
N MET A 56 3.07 -11.29 -5.27
CA MET A 56 2.69 -10.23 -6.20
C MET A 56 1.29 -10.43 -6.77
N ARG A 57 0.92 -11.68 -7.09
CA ARG A 57 -0.44 -11.95 -7.57
C ARG A 57 -1.50 -11.60 -6.53
N ALA A 58 -1.26 -11.99 -5.27
CA ALA A 58 -2.18 -11.70 -4.17
C ALA A 58 -2.24 -10.20 -3.90
N ASP A 59 -1.09 -9.55 -3.88
CA ASP A 59 -0.99 -8.12 -3.62
C ASP A 59 -1.71 -7.30 -4.69
N LEU A 60 -1.54 -7.67 -5.96
CA LEU A 60 -2.20 -6.97 -7.06
C LEU A 60 -3.71 -7.12 -7.01
N ARG A 61 -4.22 -8.30 -6.58
CA ARG A 61 -5.66 -8.48 -6.37
C ARG A 61 -6.18 -7.53 -5.31
N LEU A 62 -5.46 -7.40 -4.20
CA LEU A 62 -5.83 -6.47 -3.13
C LEU A 62 -5.80 -5.02 -3.62
N LEU A 63 -4.74 -4.66 -4.33
CA LEU A 63 -4.57 -3.30 -4.86
C LEU A 63 -5.72 -2.91 -5.78
N LEU A 64 -6.12 -3.81 -6.67
CA LEU A 64 -7.18 -3.52 -7.66
C LEU A 64 -8.54 -3.28 -7.02
N GLU A 65 -8.73 -3.69 -5.78
CA GLU A 65 -9.96 -3.43 -5.02
C GLU A 65 -9.90 -2.12 -4.22
N CYS A 66 -8.77 -1.44 -4.26
CA CYS A 66 -8.57 -0.22 -3.47
C CYS A 66 -8.81 1.05 -4.28
N ASP A 67 -9.10 2.12 -3.56
CA ASP A 67 -9.35 3.44 -4.15
C ASP A 67 -8.05 4.22 -4.35
N ALA A 68 -7.03 3.91 -3.54
CA ALA A 68 -5.75 4.61 -3.59
C ALA A 68 -4.61 3.66 -3.21
N ILE A 69 -3.40 4.05 -3.59
CA ILE A 69 -2.16 3.38 -3.19
C ILE A 69 -1.30 4.39 -2.43
N TYR A 70 -0.76 3.97 -1.29
CA TYR A 70 0.09 4.79 -0.43
C TYR A 70 1.53 4.28 -0.53
N MET A 71 2.38 5.05 -1.20
CA MET A 71 3.77 4.67 -1.46
C MET A 71 4.64 5.08 -0.28
N LEU A 72 5.16 4.07 0.43
CA LEU A 72 6.07 4.31 1.56
C LEU A 72 7.43 4.78 1.07
N ASP A 73 8.16 5.50 1.92
CA ASP A 73 9.52 5.95 1.60
C ASP A 73 10.40 4.76 1.22
N GLY A 74 11.23 4.95 0.21
CA GLY A 74 12.10 3.90 -0.30
C GLY A 74 11.48 3.03 -1.39
N TRP A 75 10.25 3.32 -1.79
CA TRP A 75 9.54 2.53 -2.82
C TRP A 75 10.33 2.41 -4.14
N GLU A 76 11.13 3.44 -4.46
CA GLU A 76 11.89 3.47 -5.71
C GLU A 76 12.92 2.33 -5.82
N LEU A 77 13.31 1.79 -4.67
CA LEU A 77 14.29 0.71 -4.59
C LEU A 77 13.65 -0.67 -4.61
N SER A 78 12.32 -0.73 -4.67
CA SER A 78 11.56 -1.98 -4.62
C SER A 78 10.94 -2.31 -5.96
N LYS A 79 11.32 -3.46 -6.51
CA LYS A 79 10.75 -3.95 -7.78
C LYS A 79 9.24 -4.14 -7.66
N GLY A 80 8.78 -4.72 -6.54
CA GLY A 80 7.36 -4.96 -6.31
C GLY A 80 6.57 -3.67 -6.16
N ALA A 81 7.09 -2.71 -5.39
CA ALA A 81 6.42 -1.44 -5.20
C ALA A 81 6.33 -0.66 -6.51
N LYS A 82 7.36 -0.69 -7.33
CA LYS A 82 7.32 -0.02 -8.64
C LYS A 82 6.28 -0.65 -9.57
N LEU A 83 6.15 -1.97 -9.55
CA LEU A 83 5.13 -2.66 -10.33
C LEU A 83 3.73 -2.28 -9.83
N GLU A 84 3.53 -2.25 -8.52
CA GLU A 84 2.25 -1.87 -7.94
C GLU A 84 1.88 -0.43 -8.30
N LEU A 85 2.85 0.47 -8.26
CA LEU A 85 2.64 1.86 -8.67
C LEU A 85 2.22 1.95 -10.14
N ASP A 86 2.88 1.20 -11.01
CA ASP A 86 2.57 1.18 -12.43
C ASP A 86 1.15 0.69 -12.69
N VAL A 87 0.77 -0.41 -12.03
CA VAL A 87 -0.60 -0.95 -12.13
C VAL A 87 -1.61 0.07 -11.63
N ALA A 88 -1.35 0.67 -10.46
CA ALA A 88 -2.27 1.64 -9.86
C ALA A 88 -2.50 2.83 -10.79
N SER A 89 -1.41 3.42 -11.30
CA SER A 89 -1.52 4.60 -12.16
C SER A 89 -2.21 4.25 -13.48
N SER A 90 -1.93 3.06 -14.03
CA SER A 90 -2.56 2.62 -15.27
C SER A 90 -4.05 2.31 -15.11
N CYS A 91 -4.49 1.94 -13.91
CA CYS A 91 -5.88 1.58 -13.64
C CYS A 91 -6.70 2.71 -13.00
N GLY A 92 -6.14 3.91 -12.93
CA GLY A 92 -6.87 5.06 -12.40
C GLY A 92 -7.00 5.06 -10.87
N ILE A 93 -6.18 4.29 -10.17
CA ILE A 93 -6.13 4.29 -8.71
C ILE A 93 -5.31 5.49 -8.26
N THR A 94 -5.83 6.25 -7.31
CA THR A 94 -5.16 7.48 -6.83
C THR A 94 -3.82 7.14 -6.18
N VAL A 95 -2.75 7.83 -6.60
CA VAL A 95 -1.41 7.60 -6.08
C VAL A 95 -1.08 8.65 -5.01
N LEU A 96 -0.69 8.17 -3.82
CA LEU A 96 -0.31 9.01 -2.69
C LEU A 96 1.10 8.64 -2.26
N PHE A 97 1.90 9.62 -1.86
CA PHE A 97 3.27 9.40 -1.42
C PHE A 97 3.44 9.80 0.04
N GLN A 98 4.02 8.91 0.83
CA GLN A 98 4.25 9.16 2.26
C GLN A 98 5.06 10.45 2.49
N ASN A 99 6.12 10.65 1.71
CA ASN A 99 7.00 11.80 1.88
C ASN A 99 6.37 13.13 1.46
N LEU A 100 5.26 13.11 0.70
CA LEU A 100 4.58 14.32 0.26
C LEU A 100 3.36 14.64 1.12
N ASN A 101 2.99 13.75 2.04
CA ASN A 101 1.81 13.90 2.89
C ASN A 101 0.53 14.20 2.10
N ASP A 102 0.31 13.40 1.06
CA ASP A 102 -0.76 13.63 0.07
C ASP A 102 -2.17 13.38 0.58
N LEU A 103 -2.33 12.88 1.81
CA LEU A 103 -3.65 12.55 2.35
C LEU A 103 -4.58 13.75 2.40
N SER A 104 -4.04 14.96 2.46
CA SER A 104 -4.84 16.18 2.44
C SER A 104 -5.65 16.34 1.16
N LEU A 105 -5.30 15.62 0.09
CA LEU A 105 -6.06 15.65 -1.16
C LEU A 105 -7.50 15.18 -0.97
N PHE A 106 -7.75 14.31 0.01
CA PHE A 106 -9.10 13.82 0.29
C PHE A 106 -9.93 14.77 1.14
N ASP A 107 -9.32 15.76 1.78
CA ASP A 107 -10.05 16.72 2.62
C ASP A 107 -11.02 17.55 1.79
N ASN A 108 -10.70 17.82 0.54
CA ASN A 108 -11.54 18.58 -0.38
C ASN A 108 -12.79 17.81 -0.83
N GLU A 109 -12.78 16.49 -0.70
CA GLU A 109 -13.89 15.63 -1.13
C GLU A 109 -14.95 15.45 -0.05
N ARG A 110 -14.66 15.94 1.15
CA ARG A 110 -15.55 15.77 2.32
C ARG A 110 -16.54 16.90 2.50
N ASP A 111 -16.42 17.96 1.75
CA ASP A 111 -17.28 19.15 1.87
C ASP A 111 -18.62 18.98 1.17
#